data_48b184b80d6164e3f36f6335bca473cd
#
_entry.id   48b184b80d6164e3f36f6335bca473cd
#
_cell.length_a   1.000
_cell.length_b   1.000
_cell.length_c   1.000
_cell.angle_alpha   90.00
_cell.angle_beta   90.00
_cell.angle_gamma   90.00
#
_symmetry.space_group_name_H-M   'P 1'
#
loop_
_entity.id
_entity.type
_entity.pdbx_description
1 polymer ?
#
loop_
_entity_poly.entity_id
_entity_poly.type
_entity_poly.pdbx_seq_one_letter_code
_entity_poly.pdbx_strand_id
1 'polypeptide(L)'
;MKKRGSPMMGPAFYTAAILSVVLVATVSCRAETRATGEKAPDSTAVKKSAPVPPAAGKYGQADFARLYWLVGSWRGRLPDGRSFYERYRLSDDSTIKMRSFTDDTFSKATDSARITLRAGTVAHAGGARWLATRLDSTGVDFASERDASNNFTWARQSRNNWKAVLNSIDRNGKAQTVVYPMQRIGR
;
A
#
# COMPACT_ATOMS: atom_id res chain seq x y z
N MET A 1 -24.13 0.16 49.39
CA MET A 1 -22.86 -0.24 48.77
C MET A 1 -23.08 -0.60 47.32
N LYS A 2 -22.65 0.24 46.40
CA LYS A 2 -22.92 0.15 44.96
C LYS A 2 -21.59 -0.20 44.27
N LYS A 3 -21.43 -1.45 43.82
CA LYS A 3 -20.24 -1.91 43.07
C LYS A 3 -20.24 -1.26 41.67
N ARG A 4 -19.23 -0.46 41.41
CA ARG A 4 -18.93 0.05 40.05
C ARG A 4 -18.24 -1.05 39.27
N GLY A 5 -18.86 -1.53 38.20
CA GLY A 5 -18.23 -2.41 37.20
C GLY A 5 -17.28 -1.63 36.34
N SER A 6 -16.05 -2.08 36.22
CA SER A 6 -15.05 -1.55 35.28
C SER A 6 -15.42 -1.94 33.85
N PRO A 7 -15.25 -1.04 32.85
CA PRO A 7 -15.43 -1.41 31.46
C PRO A 7 -14.25 -2.28 31.01
N MET A 8 -14.54 -3.47 30.50
CA MET A 8 -13.60 -4.31 29.76
C MET A 8 -13.15 -3.56 28.51
N MET A 9 -11.87 -3.22 28.44
CA MET A 9 -11.21 -2.80 27.21
C MET A 9 -11.17 -4.01 26.26
N GLY A 10 -12.00 -3.98 25.24
CA GLY A 10 -11.95 -4.89 24.10
C GLY A 10 -10.69 -4.65 23.27
N PRO A 11 -10.21 -5.68 22.55
CA PRO A 11 -8.97 -5.58 21.78
C PRO A 11 -9.08 -4.52 20.69
N ALA A 12 -8.09 -3.64 20.65
CA ALA A 12 -7.95 -2.60 19.66
C ALA A 12 -7.95 -3.20 18.24
N PHE A 13 -8.89 -2.77 17.44
CA PHE A 13 -9.08 -3.20 16.07
C PHE A 13 -7.92 -2.75 15.18
N TYR A 14 -7.29 -3.71 14.52
CA TYR A 14 -6.31 -3.49 13.47
C TYR A 14 -7.00 -2.82 12.28
N THR A 15 -6.78 -1.55 12.12
CA THR A 15 -7.17 -0.81 10.93
C THR A 15 -6.17 -1.14 9.84
N ALA A 16 -6.53 -2.05 8.95
CA ALA A 16 -5.72 -2.42 7.80
C ALA A 16 -5.89 -1.39 6.69
N ALA A 17 -5.33 -0.20 6.86
CA ALA A 17 -4.96 0.59 5.70
C ALA A 17 -3.78 -0.12 5.04
N ILE A 18 -3.88 -0.45 3.76
CA ILE A 18 -2.86 -1.18 2.99
C ILE A 18 -1.46 -0.52 3.08
N LEU A 19 -1.37 0.68 3.56
CA LEU A 19 -0.14 1.48 3.72
C LEU A 19 0.42 1.53 5.14
N SER A 20 -0.22 0.89 6.13
CA SER A 20 0.23 0.92 7.54
C SER A 20 0.62 -0.46 8.08
N VAL A 21 0.89 -1.46 7.22
CA VAL A 21 1.38 -2.75 7.68
C VAL A 21 2.88 -2.69 7.93
N VAL A 22 3.27 -2.10 9.04
CA VAL A 22 4.49 -2.51 9.74
C VAL A 22 4.11 -3.75 10.55
N LEU A 23 4.17 -4.91 9.93
CA LEU A 23 3.90 -6.18 10.57
C LEU A 23 5.04 -6.52 11.53
N VAL A 24 4.81 -6.35 12.82
CA VAL A 24 5.66 -6.91 13.87
C VAL A 24 5.34 -8.40 13.98
N ALA A 25 6.03 -9.23 13.24
CA ALA A 25 6.07 -10.65 13.47
C ALA A 25 7.22 -10.97 14.45
N THR A 26 6.90 -11.10 15.73
CA THR A 26 7.80 -11.74 16.71
C THR A 26 7.71 -13.24 16.52
N VAL A 27 8.65 -13.84 15.82
CA VAL A 27 8.92 -15.26 15.90
C VAL A 27 10.24 -15.43 16.65
N SER A 28 10.14 -15.82 17.92
CA SER A 28 11.25 -16.39 18.68
C SER A 28 11.49 -17.82 18.17
N CYS A 29 12.60 -18.03 17.49
CA CYS A 29 13.20 -19.36 17.38
C CYS A 29 14.66 -19.27 17.78
N ARG A 30 14.92 -19.88 18.90
CA ARG A 30 16.22 -20.20 19.47
C ARG A 30 16.68 -21.51 18.82
N ALA A 31 17.80 -21.53 18.16
CA ALA A 31 18.56 -22.75 17.92
C ALA A 31 20.04 -22.42 17.74
N GLU A 32 20.83 -23.18 18.46
CA GLU A 32 22.28 -23.14 18.60
C GLU A 32 23.02 -23.72 17.39
N THR A 33 24.16 -23.11 17.12
CA THR A 33 25.51 -23.68 16.90
C THR A 33 25.74 -24.70 15.77
N ARG A 34 26.58 -24.40 14.77
CA ARG A 34 27.99 -24.86 14.70
C ARG A 34 28.67 -24.40 13.43
N ALA A 35 29.88 -23.95 13.57
CA ALA A 35 30.79 -23.51 12.53
C ALA A 35 31.27 -24.66 11.66
N THR A 36 31.37 -24.42 10.36
CA THR A 36 32.48 -24.94 9.53
C THR A 36 32.65 -23.99 8.35
N GLY A 37 33.87 -23.52 8.15
CA GLY A 37 34.21 -22.52 7.15
C GLY A 37 34.18 -23.10 5.74
N GLU A 38 33.56 -22.32 4.85
CA GLU A 38 33.80 -22.46 3.42
C GLU A 38 33.77 -21.05 2.80
N LYS A 39 34.84 -20.78 2.05
CA LYS A 39 35.18 -19.54 1.41
C LYS A 39 34.09 -19.18 0.36
N ALA A 40 33.27 -18.18 0.63
CA ALA A 40 32.26 -17.69 -0.30
C ALA A 40 32.92 -16.98 -1.49
N PRO A 41 32.39 -17.16 -2.73
CA PRO A 41 32.78 -16.34 -3.86
C PRO A 41 32.18 -14.94 -3.73
N ASP A 42 32.97 -13.97 -4.13
CA ASP A 42 32.74 -12.54 -4.21
C ASP A 42 31.39 -12.22 -4.89
N SER A 43 30.39 -11.94 -4.08
CA SER A 43 29.08 -11.52 -4.56
C SER A 43 29.09 -10.03 -4.75
N THR A 44 29.33 -9.58 -5.97
CA THR A 44 29.16 -8.19 -6.39
C THR A 44 27.72 -7.76 -6.09
N ALA A 45 27.52 -7.14 -4.94
CA ALA A 45 26.24 -6.55 -4.55
C ALA A 45 25.91 -5.43 -5.54
N VAL A 46 25.00 -5.73 -6.48
CA VAL A 46 24.38 -4.72 -7.33
C VAL A 46 23.67 -3.72 -6.40
N LYS A 47 24.30 -2.57 -6.20
CA LYS A 47 23.66 -1.43 -5.54
C LYS A 47 22.45 -1.05 -6.34
N LYS A 48 21.26 -1.52 -5.93
CA LYS A 48 19.98 -1.09 -6.47
C LYS A 48 19.84 0.39 -6.12
N SER A 49 20.04 1.25 -7.10
CA SER A 49 19.89 2.71 -6.96
C SER A 49 18.54 3.02 -6.34
N ALA A 50 18.52 3.83 -5.27
CA ALA A 50 17.29 4.34 -4.70
C ALA A 50 16.49 5.08 -5.78
N PRO A 51 15.14 4.95 -5.81
CA PRO A 51 14.32 5.70 -6.75
C PRO A 51 14.56 7.19 -6.58
N VAL A 52 14.96 7.86 -7.65
CA VAL A 52 15.12 9.32 -7.66
C VAL A 52 13.71 9.92 -7.49
N PRO A 53 13.50 10.85 -6.54
CA PRO A 53 12.24 11.55 -6.41
C PRO A 53 11.84 12.18 -7.76
N PRO A 54 10.56 12.09 -8.18
CA PRO A 54 10.14 12.67 -9.45
C PRO A 54 10.34 14.17 -9.45
N ALA A 55 10.82 14.71 -10.56
CA ALA A 55 10.91 16.15 -10.75
C ALA A 55 9.51 16.78 -10.62
N ALA A 56 9.39 17.86 -9.85
CA ALA A 56 8.14 18.61 -9.71
C ALA A 56 7.68 19.09 -11.10
N GLY A 57 6.36 19.02 -11.37
CA GLY A 57 5.80 19.50 -12.63
C GLY A 57 5.71 18.46 -13.77
N LYS A 58 5.90 17.16 -13.48
CA LYS A 58 5.94 16.10 -14.51
C LYS A 58 4.58 15.72 -15.09
N TYR A 59 3.48 15.77 -14.29
CA TYR A 59 2.18 15.24 -14.69
C TYR A 59 1.14 16.35 -14.92
N GLY A 60 0.35 16.19 -15.98
CA GLY A 60 -0.79 17.03 -16.27
C GLY A 60 -2.13 16.36 -15.97
N GLN A 61 -3.23 17.08 -16.24
CA GLN A 61 -4.58 16.60 -16.07
C GLN A 61 -4.87 15.32 -16.89
N ALA A 62 -4.36 15.27 -18.12
CA ALA A 62 -4.53 14.11 -18.99
C ALA A 62 -3.82 12.86 -18.45
N ASP A 63 -2.69 13.04 -17.74
CA ASP A 63 -2.01 11.94 -17.07
C ASP A 63 -2.82 11.47 -15.87
N PHE A 64 -3.33 12.39 -15.04
CA PHE A 64 -4.15 12.06 -13.88
C PHE A 64 -5.43 11.32 -14.28
N ALA A 65 -6.06 11.68 -15.38
CA ALA A 65 -7.24 11.01 -15.91
C ALA A 65 -6.99 9.53 -16.25
N ARG A 66 -5.76 9.12 -16.51
CA ARG A 66 -5.38 7.70 -16.66
C ARG A 66 -5.59 6.86 -15.41
N LEU A 67 -5.80 7.48 -14.24
CA LEU A 67 -6.14 6.80 -12.99
C LEU A 67 -7.65 6.57 -12.81
N TYR A 68 -8.51 7.10 -13.67
CA TYR A 68 -9.97 6.99 -13.50
C TYR A 68 -10.50 5.57 -13.58
N TRP A 69 -9.70 4.61 -14.04
CA TRP A 69 -10.03 3.19 -13.94
C TRP A 69 -10.12 2.69 -12.49
N LEU A 70 -9.50 3.36 -11.53
CA LEU A 70 -9.63 3.06 -10.10
C LEU A 70 -11.05 3.31 -9.58
N VAL A 71 -11.77 4.30 -10.15
CA VAL A 71 -13.09 4.72 -9.68
C VAL A 71 -14.06 3.54 -9.68
N GLY A 72 -14.66 3.27 -8.51
CA GLY A 72 -15.55 2.14 -8.27
C GLY A 72 -15.32 1.46 -6.94
N SER A 73 -15.95 0.30 -6.76
CA SER A 73 -15.83 -0.53 -5.56
C SER A 73 -15.01 -1.79 -5.87
N TRP A 74 -14.14 -2.15 -4.94
CA TRP A 74 -13.16 -3.20 -5.12
C TRP A 74 -13.09 -4.10 -3.90
N ARG A 75 -12.90 -5.39 -4.14
CA ARG A 75 -12.54 -6.39 -3.15
C ARG A 75 -11.08 -6.77 -3.34
N GLY A 76 -10.27 -6.56 -2.33
CA GLY A 76 -8.91 -7.04 -2.26
C GLY A 76 -8.80 -8.33 -1.46
N ARG A 77 -7.71 -9.08 -1.68
CA ARG A 77 -7.35 -10.23 -0.87
C ARG A 77 -6.00 -10.02 -0.20
N LEU A 78 -5.98 -10.29 1.10
CA LEU A 78 -4.76 -10.36 1.91
C LEU A 78 -4.02 -11.67 1.64
N PRO A 79 -2.71 -11.77 1.96
CA PRO A 79 -1.94 -13.02 1.83
C PRO A 79 -2.52 -14.20 2.63
N ASP A 80 -3.21 -13.95 3.73
CA ASP A 80 -3.88 -14.96 4.55
C ASP A 80 -5.29 -15.36 4.01
N GLY A 81 -5.68 -14.84 2.84
CA GLY A 81 -6.94 -15.14 2.18
C GLY A 81 -8.12 -14.29 2.62
N ARG A 82 -8.02 -13.48 3.68
CA ARG A 82 -9.08 -12.56 4.10
C ARG A 82 -9.33 -11.49 3.04
N SER A 83 -10.58 -11.06 2.94
CA SER A 83 -10.96 -9.95 2.06
C SER A 83 -10.90 -8.62 2.79
N PHE A 84 -10.62 -7.58 2.04
CA PHE A 84 -10.80 -6.19 2.42
C PHE A 84 -11.48 -5.46 1.26
N TYR A 85 -12.05 -4.28 1.52
CA TYR A 85 -12.87 -3.59 0.55
C TYR A 85 -12.48 -2.13 0.46
N GLU A 86 -12.46 -1.61 -0.75
CA GLU A 86 -12.11 -0.21 -1.01
C GLU A 86 -13.09 0.40 -2.01
N ARG A 87 -13.38 1.68 -1.80
CA ARG A 87 -14.18 2.46 -2.75
C ARG A 87 -13.43 3.72 -3.13
N TYR A 88 -13.27 3.89 -4.43
CA TYR A 88 -12.64 5.05 -5.03
C TYR A 88 -13.71 5.92 -5.68
N ARG A 89 -13.68 7.22 -5.41
CA ARG A 89 -14.61 8.20 -6.00
C ARG A 89 -13.83 9.41 -6.48
N LEU A 90 -14.14 9.85 -7.70
CA LEU A 90 -13.67 11.13 -8.19
C LEU A 90 -14.36 12.23 -7.37
N SER A 91 -13.59 13.12 -6.77
CA SER A 91 -14.07 14.27 -6.03
C SER A 91 -14.14 15.51 -6.92
N ASP A 92 -13.14 15.65 -7.75
CA ASP A 92 -12.95 16.63 -8.81
C ASP A 92 -11.97 16.04 -9.82
N ASP A 93 -11.66 16.76 -10.89
CA ASP A 93 -10.80 16.28 -11.98
C ASP A 93 -9.33 16.05 -11.58
N SER A 94 -8.92 16.48 -10.39
CA SER A 94 -7.57 16.37 -9.84
C SER A 94 -7.50 15.59 -8.51
N THR A 95 -8.63 15.04 -8.05
CA THR A 95 -8.71 14.36 -6.75
C THR A 95 -9.55 13.09 -6.82
N ILE A 96 -8.96 11.95 -6.50
CA ILE A 96 -9.66 10.69 -6.23
C ILE A 96 -9.61 10.43 -4.72
N LYS A 97 -10.78 10.29 -4.09
CA LYS A 97 -10.92 9.87 -2.68
C LYS A 97 -11.03 8.37 -2.60
N MET A 98 -10.28 7.74 -1.70
CA MET A 98 -10.35 6.33 -1.35
C MET A 98 -10.90 6.18 0.06
N ARG A 99 -11.74 5.18 0.28
CA ARG A 99 -12.16 4.72 1.60
C ARG A 99 -12.03 3.21 1.69
N SER A 100 -11.54 2.73 2.82
CA SER A 100 -11.46 1.30 3.16
C SER A 100 -12.66 0.90 4.02
N PHE A 101 -13.09 -0.36 3.91
CA PHE A 101 -14.26 -0.91 4.61
C PHE A 101 -13.97 -2.34 5.06
N THR A 102 -14.69 -2.80 6.08
CA THR A 102 -14.58 -4.18 6.60
C THR A 102 -15.32 -5.19 5.73
N ASP A 103 -16.38 -4.75 5.03
CA ASP A 103 -17.29 -5.62 4.28
C ASP A 103 -17.77 -4.96 2.97
N ASP A 104 -18.48 -5.72 2.16
CA ASP A 104 -18.99 -5.32 0.84
C ASP A 104 -20.27 -4.48 0.89
N THR A 105 -20.83 -4.24 2.05
CA THR A 105 -21.95 -3.30 2.21
C THR A 105 -21.50 -1.85 2.11
N PHE A 106 -20.20 -1.60 2.35
CA PHE A 106 -19.60 -0.27 2.37
C PHE A 106 -20.30 0.71 3.33
N SER A 107 -20.83 0.18 4.43
CA SER A 107 -21.62 0.95 5.38
C SER A 107 -20.71 1.77 6.31
N LYS A 108 -19.64 1.18 6.82
CA LYS A 108 -18.73 1.80 7.79
C LYS A 108 -17.31 1.84 7.25
N ALA A 109 -16.84 3.05 6.93
CA ALA A 109 -15.46 3.26 6.55
C ALA A 109 -14.52 3.08 7.77
N THR A 110 -13.41 2.39 7.56
CA THR A 110 -12.37 2.15 8.56
C THR A 110 -11.18 3.07 8.40
N ASP A 111 -10.93 3.50 7.14
CA ASP A 111 -9.82 4.40 6.81
C ASP A 111 -10.13 5.18 5.54
N SER A 112 -9.33 6.21 5.27
CA SER A 112 -9.45 7.03 4.06
C SER A 112 -8.10 7.53 3.57
N ALA A 113 -7.98 7.66 2.26
CA ALA A 113 -6.84 8.28 1.59
C ALA A 113 -7.33 9.10 0.39
N ARG A 114 -6.41 9.84 -0.22
CA ARG A 114 -6.67 10.59 -1.44
C ARG A 114 -5.48 10.49 -2.40
N ILE A 115 -5.79 10.50 -3.68
CA ILE A 115 -4.81 10.70 -4.74
C ILE A 115 -5.07 12.07 -5.30
N THR A 116 -4.05 12.91 -5.39
CA THR A 116 -4.20 14.30 -5.85
C THR A 116 -3.16 14.65 -6.89
N LEU A 117 -3.55 15.44 -7.88
CA LEU A 117 -2.64 16.16 -8.76
C LEU A 117 -2.52 17.60 -8.29
N ARG A 118 -1.32 18.05 -7.93
CA ARG A 118 -1.02 19.44 -7.58
C ARG A 118 0.33 19.86 -8.11
N ALA A 119 0.42 20.98 -8.76
CA ALA A 119 1.65 21.54 -9.32
C ALA A 119 2.48 20.48 -10.10
N GLY A 120 1.81 19.67 -10.93
CA GLY A 120 2.45 18.62 -11.72
C GLY A 120 2.93 17.40 -10.94
N THR A 121 2.55 17.27 -9.68
CA THR A 121 2.88 16.12 -8.83
C THR A 121 1.61 15.33 -8.52
N VAL A 122 1.64 14.03 -8.81
CA VAL A 122 0.61 13.09 -8.36
C VAL A 122 1.07 12.46 -7.06
N ALA A 123 0.25 12.62 -6.01
CA ALA A 123 0.55 12.11 -4.68
C ALA A 123 -0.61 11.28 -4.13
N HIS A 124 -0.29 10.16 -3.47
CA HIS A 124 -1.20 9.41 -2.62
C HIS A 124 -0.93 9.80 -1.16
N ALA A 125 -1.97 10.16 -0.42
CA ALA A 125 -1.89 10.58 0.98
C ALA A 125 -2.99 9.95 1.81
N GLY A 126 -2.58 9.27 2.90
CA GLY A 126 -3.41 8.63 3.91
C GLY A 126 -2.49 8.11 4.99
N GLY A 127 -2.22 8.92 6.05
CA GLY A 127 -1.20 8.65 7.05
C GLY A 127 0.23 8.98 6.58
N ALA A 128 0.71 8.35 5.51
CA ALA A 128 1.98 8.70 4.84
C ALA A 128 1.72 9.35 3.48
N ARG A 129 2.73 10.06 2.95
CA ARG A 129 2.68 10.65 1.63
C ARG A 129 3.61 9.92 0.67
N TRP A 130 3.08 9.60 -0.52
CA TRP A 130 3.74 8.84 -1.56
C TRP A 130 3.64 9.61 -2.88
N LEU A 131 4.73 9.72 -3.60
CA LEU A 131 4.80 10.46 -4.86
C LEU A 131 4.86 9.51 -6.04
N ALA A 132 4.08 9.79 -7.08
CA ALA A 132 4.12 9.01 -8.30
C ALA A 132 5.46 9.19 -8.99
N THR A 133 6.14 8.09 -9.27
CA THR A 133 7.40 8.03 -10.02
C THR A 133 7.18 7.64 -11.48
N ARG A 134 6.14 6.84 -11.74
CA ARG A 134 5.63 6.47 -13.06
C ARG A 134 4.09 6.54 -13.04
N LEU A 135 3.50 7.01 -14.12
CA LEU A 135 2.06 6.98 -14.34
C LEU A 135 1.78 6.85 -15.82
N ASP A 136 1.05 5.81 -16.21
CA ASP A 136 0.65 5.55 -17.59
C ASP A 136 -0.70 4.79 -17.65
N SER A 137 -1.11 4.30 -18.82
CA SER A 137 -2.35 3.55 -19.00
C SER A 137 -2.37 2.18 -18.33
N THR A 138 -1.20 1.64 -17.96
CA THR A 138 -1.04 0.32 -17.33
C THR A 138 -0.99 0.39 -15.81
N GLY A 139 -0.77 1.59 -15.22
CA GLY A 139 -0.76 1.75 -13.78
C GLY A 139 0.06 2.93 -13.28
N VAL A 140 0.37 2.89 -11.99
CA VAL A 140 1.12 3.93 -11.30
C VAL A 140 2.09 3.30 -10.29
N ASP A 141 3.31 3.83 -10.24
CA ASP A 141 4.30 3.51 -9.22
C ASP A 141 4.43 4.69 -8.27
N PHE A 142 4.45 4.40 -6.98
CA PHE A 142 4.63 5.37 -5.92
C PHE A 142 5.86 5.06 -5.09
N ALA A 143 6.65 6.07 -4.77
CA ALA A 143 7.73 6.00 -3.79
C ALA A 143 7.37 6.84 -2.56
N SER A 144 7.78 6.37 -1.38
CA SER A 144 7.60 7.14 -0.15
C SER A 144 8.43 8.43 -0.20
N GLU A 145 7.83 9.53 0.21
CA GLU A 145 8.53 10.81 0.32
C GLU A 145 9.62 10.80 1.40
N ARG A 146 9.47 9.95 2.43
CA ARG A 146 10.38 9.88 3.59
C ARG A 146 11.37 8.73 3.54
N ASP A 147 11.02 7.65 2.84
CA ASP A 147 11.81 6.43 2.83
C ASP A 147 11.75 5.79 1.45
N ALA A 148 12.79 6.02 0.66
CA ALA A 148 12.90 5.52 -0.71
C ALA A 148 12.98 3.98 -0.82
N SER A 149 13.23 3.26 0.29
CA SER A 149 13.22 1.79 0.32
C SER A 149 11.81 1.21 0.22
N ASN A 150 10.80 2.00 0.57
CA ASN A 150 9.40 1.64 0.47
C ASN A 150 8.78 2.21 -0.81
N ASN A 151 8.17 1.34 -1.59
CA ASN A 151 7.43 1.74 -2.78
C ASN A 151 6.26 0.79 -3.01
N PHE A 152 5.29 1.23 -3.79
CA PHE A 152 4.22 0.36 -4.25
C PHE A 152 3.81 0.68 -5.68
N THR A 153 3.30 -0.33 -6.35
CA THR A 153 2.77 -0.26 -7.71
C THR A 153 1.31 -0.64 -7.71
N TRP A 154 0.47 0.13 -8.38
CA TRP A 154 -0.86 -0.29 -8.79
C TRP A 154 -0.84 -0.62 -10.27
N ALA A 155 -0.95 -1.90 -10.59
CA ALA A 155 -0.87 -2.41 -11.95
C ALA A 155 -2.26 -2.86 -12.42
N ARG A 156 -2.79 -2.17 -13.43
CA ARG A 156 -4.04 -2.51 -14.08
C ARG A 156 -3.85 -3.78 -14.91
N GLN A 157 -4.70 -4.78 -14.71
CA GLN A 157 -4.68 -6.03 -15.44
C GLN A 157 -5.80 -6.11 -16.48
N SER A 158 -6.99 -5.58 -16.10
CA SER A 158 -8.16 -5.53 -16.98
C SER A 158 -9.09 -4.40 -16.53
N ARG A 159 -10.29 -4.33 -17.11
CA ARG A 159 -11.35 -3.43 -16.65
C ARG A 159 -11.79 -3.73 -15.22
N ASN A 160 -11.74 -5.00 -14.81
CA ASN A 160 -12.29 -5.48 -13.55
C ASN A 160 -11.25 -6.02 -12.58
N ASN A 161 -9.96 -5.98 -12.93
CA ASN A 161 -8.89 -6.50 -12.08
C ASN A 161 -7.66 -5.61 -12.13
N TRP A 162 -7.04 -5.42 -10.98
CA TRP A 162 -5.73 -4.82 -10.83
C TRP A 162 -5.03 -5.44 -9.61
N LYS A 163 -3.77 -5.14 -9.42
CA LYS A 163 -3.02 -5.59 -8.24
C LYS A 163 -2.25 -4.43 -7.63
N ALA A 164 -2.23 -4.37 -6.30
CA ALA A 164 -1.27 -3.58 -5.56
C ALA A 164 -0.07 -4.45 -5.22
N VAL A 165 1.14 -3.97 -5.48
CA VAL A 165 2.40 -4.64 -5.15
C VAL A 165 3.17 -3.71 -4.22
N LEU A 166 3.34 -4.11 -2.96
CA LEU A 166 4.11 -3.39 -1.98
C LEU A 166 5.51 -3.97 -1.89
N ASN A 167 6.51 -3.12 -2.03
CA ASN A 167 7.90 -3.47 -1.77
C ASN A 167 8.38 -2.70 -0.55
N SER A 168 9.01 -3.40 0.38
CA SER A 168 9.55 -2.83 1.61
C SER A 168 10.82 -3.56 2.01
N ILE A 169 11.57 -2.96 2.91
CA ILE A 169 12.70 -3.59 3.59
C ILE A 169 12.31 -3.80 5.04
N ASP A 170 12.44 -5.02 5.54
CA ASP A 170 12.15 -5.33 6.93
C ASP A 170 13.28 -4.80 7.87
N ARG A 171 13.08 -4.96 9.18
CA ARG A 171 14.03 -4.48 10.20
C ARG A 171 15.41 -5.16 10.11
N ASN A 172 15.49 -6.30 9.44
CA ASN A 172 16.74 -7.04 9.22
C ASN A 172 17.41 -6.68 7.90
N GLY A 173 16.90 -5.70 7.16
CA GLY A 173 17.41 -5.29 5.85
C GLY A 173 16.98 -6.20 4.70
N LYS A 174 16.06 -7.16 4.95
CA LYS A 174 15.59 -8.10 3.92
C LYS A 174 14.45 -7.47 3.11
N ALA A 175 14.57 -7.53 1.78
CA ALA A 175 13.51 -7.09 0.88
C ALA A 175 12.30 -8.02 0.97
N GLN A 176 11.13 -7.42 1.04
CA GLN A 176 9.83 -8.09 1.04
C GLN A 176 8.94 -7.52 -0.05
N THR A 177 8.18 -8.39 -0.68
CA THR A 177 7.15 -8.01 -1.65
C THR A 177 5.83 -8.66 -1.27
N VAL A 178 4.79 -7.83 -1.14
CA VAL A 178 3.42 -8.31 -0.88
C VAL A 178 2.52 -7.90 -2.03
N VAL A 179 1.71 -8.84 -2.52
CA VAL A 179 0.78 -8.61 -3.63
C VAL A 179 -0.65 -8.73 -3.14
N TYR A 180 -1.46 -7.73 -3.45
CA TYR A 180 -2.89 -7.68 -3.15
C TYR A 180 -3.67 -7.67 -4.46
N PRO A 181 -4.23 -8.81 -4.91
CA PRO A 181 -5.13 -8.83 -6.06
C PRO A 181 -6.44 -8.12 -5.72
N MET A 182 -6.89 -7.27 -6.63
CA MET A 182 -8.06 -6.44 -6.51
C MET A 182 -9.06 -6.79 -7.61
N GLN A 183 -10.30 -7.05 -7.24
CA GLN A 183 -11.40 -7.37 -8.14
C GLN A 183 -12.51 -6.35 -7.99
N ARG A 184 -13.02 -5.82 -9.10
CA ARG A 184 -14.17 -4.92 -9.10
C ARG A 184 -15.42 -5.65 -8.62
N ILE A 185 -16.20 -5.01 -7.75
CA ILE A 185 -17.48 -5.52 -7.24
C ILE A 185 -18.55 -4.45 -7.39
N GLY A 186 -19.75 -4.89 -7.74
CA GLY A 186 -20.87 -3.98 -8.02
C GLY A 186 -20.67 -3.17 -9.32
N ARG A 187 -21.74 -2.71 -9.84
CA ARG A 187 -21.84 -1.69 -10.90
C ARG A 187 -22.28 -0.37 -10.30
#